data_c09e22c37e8961b748d6b7315d9bad68
#
_entry.id   c09e22c37e8961b748d6b7315d9bad68
#
_cell.length_a   1.000
_cell.length_b   1.000
_cell.length_c   1.000
_cell.angle_alpha   90.00
_cell.angle_beta   90.00
_cell.angle_gamma   90.00
#
_symmetry.space_group_name_H-M   'P 1'
#
loop_
_entity.id
_entity.type
_entity.pdbx_description
1 polymer ?
#
loop_
_entity_poly.entity_id
_entity_poly.type
_entity_poly.pdbx_seq_one_letter_code
_entity_poly.pdbx_strand_id
1 'polypeptide(L)'
;RQHTDADAVLDIPTIQKYVENALMRSHPEVARLYIEYRHDRDSIRVRGSALHAQLMGLVDKTDEEAVTENANKDANVFPVMRDLMAGIVSKQFAGNFLDKDVRQAHESGDLHYHDLDYSPFLPFTNCCLVDLKGMLEHGFHLGNAGIESPKSVGVACAVTAQIIAQVASHQYGGTTIPNIDQTL
;
A
#
# COMPACT_ATOMS: atom_id res chain seq x y z
N ARG A 1 9.29 32.24 -31.88
CA ARG A 1 7.82 32.17 -31.59
C ARG A 1 7.40 30.75 -31.91
N GLN A 2 7.28 29.88 -30.90
CA GLN A 2 6.59 28.61 -31.06
C GLN A 2 5.09 28.91 -30.99
N HIS A 3 4.33 28.48 -31.98
CA HIS A 3 2.87 28.49 -31.96
C HIS A 3 2.42 27.59 -30.82
N THR A 4 1.92 28.19 -29.73
CA THR A 4 1.10 27.48 -28.78
C THR A 4 -0.32 27.45 -29.32
N ASP A 5 -0.90 26.25 -29.44
CA ASP A 5 -2.33 26.09 -29.66
C ASP A 5 -3.10 26.94 -28.67
N ALA A 6 -3.98 27.79 -29.16
CA ALA A 6 -4.67 28.79 -28.35
C ALA A 6 -5.61 28.20 -27.25
N ASP A 7 -5.82 26.89 -27.25
CA ASP A 7 -6.68 26.15 -26.32
C ASP A 7 -5.91 25.20 -25.38
N ALA A 8 -4.58 25.20 -25.40
CA ALA A 8 -3.82 24.34 -24.49
C ALA A 8 -3.79 24.95 -23.09
N VAL A 9 -4.50 24.32 -22.15
CA VAL A 9 -4.39 24.63 -20.71
C VAL A 9 -2.98 24.28 -20.25
N LEU A 10 -2.17 25.31 -19.92
CA LEU A 10 -0.84 25.12 -19.36
C LEU A 10 -0.95 24.71 -17.90
N ASP A 11 -0.38 23.58 -17.55
CA ASP A 11 -0.27 23.18 -16.16
C ASP A 11 0.81 24.02 -15.42
N ILE A 12 0.71 24.03 -14.08
CA ILE A 12 1.62 24.80 -13.24
C ILE A 12 3.09 24.40 -13.43
N PRO A 13 3.47 23.11 -13.49
CA PRO A 13 4.84 22.69 -13.78
C PRO A 13 5.39 23.24 -15.09
N THR A 14 4.58 23.23 -16.14
CA THR A 14 4.96 23.77 -17.46
C THR A 14 5.21 25.29 -17.39
N ILE A 15 4.31 26.05 -16.74
CA ILE A 15 4.49 27.50 -16.54
C ILE A 15 5.78 27.76 -15.78
N GLN A 16 6.03 27.04 -14.71
CA GLN A 16 7.22 27.17 -13.88
C GLN A 16 8.50 26.90 -14.67
N LYS A 17 8.51 25.86 -15.51
CA LYS A 17 9.63 25.54 -16.39
C LYS A 17 9.93 26.68 -17.38
N TYR A 18 8.89 27.31 -17.92
CA TYR A 18 9.08 28.48 -18.79
C TYR A 18 9.68 29.66 -18.01
N VAL A 19 9.21 29.93 -16.81
CA VAL A 19 9.75 31.02 -15.94
C VAL A 19 11.22 30.75 -15.62
N GLU A 20 11.56 29.54 -15.20
CA GLU A 20 12.94 29.14 -14.89
C GLU A 20 13.85 29.33 -16.12
N ASN A 21 13.43 28.82 -17.28
CA ASN A 21 14.22 28.95 -18.50
C ASN A 21 14.40 30.42 -18.93
N ALA A 22 13.40 31.26 -18.74
CA ALA A 22 13.50 32.70 -19.01
C ALA A 22 14.48 33.40 -18.06
N LEU A 23 14.36 33.11 -16.77
CA LEU A 23 15.28 33.65 -15.75
C LEU A 23 16.72 33.18 -15.94
N MET A 24 16.94 31.89 -16.26
CA MET A 24 18.27 31.33 -16.50
C MET A 24 18.98 32.05 -17.66
N ARG A 25 18.25 32.52 -18.68
CA ARG A 25 18.83 33.23 -19.82
C ARG A 25 19.16 34.69 -19.52
N SER A 26 18.37 35.35 -18.69
CA SER A 26 18.47 36.80 -18.45
C SER A 26 19.10 37.12 -17.12
N HIS A 27 18.82 36.35 -16.07
CA HIS A 27 19.22 36.63 -14.66
C HIS A 27 19.52 35.31 -13.92
N PRO A 28 20.65 34.64 -14.21
CA PRO A 28 20.96 33.31 -13.65
C PRO A 28 20.93 33.27 -12.12
N GLU A 29 21.41 34.32 -11.44
CA GLU A 29 21.39 34.35 -9.97
C GLU A 29 19.96 34.40 -9.41
N VAL A 30 19.06 35.15 -10.07
CA VAL A 30 17.64 35.18 -9.71
C VAL A 30 16.97 33.82 -9.98
N ALA A 31 17.35 33.18 -11.09
CA ALA A 31 16.86 31.85 -11.40
C ALA A 31 17.20 30.83 -10.30
N ARG A 32 18.45 30.87 -9.82
CA ARG A 32 18.91 29.98 -8.73
C ARG A 32 18.09 30.19 -7.47
N LEU A 33 17.91 31.44 -7.03
CA LEU A 33 17.11 31.76 -5.85
C LEU A 33 15.63 31.35 -6.01
N TYR A 34 15.09 31.50 -7.20
CA TYR A 34 13.72 31.11 -7.51
C TYR A 34 13.52 29.60 -7.44
N ILE A 35 14.48 28.82 -7.96
CA ILE A 35 14.45 27.33 -7.92
C ILE A 35 14.59 26.87 -6.45
N GLU A 36 15.53 27.41 -5.68
CA GLU A 36 15.70 27.11 -4.26
C GLU A 36 14.43 27.41 -3.46
N TYR A 37 13.85 28.60 -3.64
CA TYR A 37 12.58 28.99 -3.00
C TYR A 37 11.44 28.03 -3.33
N ARG A 38 11.32 27.62 -4.59
CA ARG A 38 10.28 26.64 -5.01
C ARG A 38 10.47 25.31 -4.32
N HIS A 39 11.67 24.78 -4.33
CA HIS A 39 12.00 23.52 -3.65
C HIS A 39 11.60 23.57 -2.17
N ASP A 40 11.92 24.65 -1.49
CA ASP A 40 11.55 24.83 -0.09
C ASP A 40 10.02 24.91 0.10
N ARG A 41 9.32 25.61 -0.78
CA ARG A 41 7.85 25.68 -0.77
C ARG A 41 7.20 24.34 -1.02
N ASP A 42 7.72 23.53 -1.94
CA ASP A 42 7.22 22.20 -2.21
C ASP A 42 7.46 21.25 -1.02
N SER A 43 8.61 21.35 -0.38
CA SER A 43 8.92 20.64 0.86
C SER A 43 7.97 21.00 2.01
N ILE A 44 7.64 22.29 2.17
CA ILE A 44 6.67 22.76 3.16
C ILE A 44 5.27 22.22 2.86
N ARG A 45 4.85 22.21 1.58
CA ARG A 45 3.55 21.66 1.18
C ARG A 45 3.44 20.18 1.48
N VAL A 46 4.49 19.40 1.21
CA VAL A 46 4.52 17.96 1.53
C VAL A 46 4.37 17.75 3.04
N ARG A 47 5.13 18.49 3.87
CA ARG A 47 5.04 18.40 5.33
C ARG A 47 3.70 18.88 5.89
N GLY A 48 3.03 19.78 5.22
CA GLY A 48 1.69 20.27 5.59
C GLY A 48 0.55 19.48 4.97
N SER A 49 0.81 18.37 4.26
CA SER A 49 -0.22 17.57 3.64
C SER A 49 -0.97 16.69 4.65
N ALA A 50 -2.22 16.36 4.37
CA ALA A 50 -3.01 15.43 5.18
C ALA A 50 -2.33 14.06 5.28
N LEU A 51 -1.74 13.58 4.19
CA LEU A 51 -0.97 12.33 4.17
C LEU A 51 0.18 12.36 5.17
N HIS A 52 0.97 13.44 5.19
CA HIS A 52 2.06 13.58 6.15
C HIS A 52 1.54 13.59 7.59
N ALA A 53 0.45 14.30 7.87
CA ALA A 53 -0.16 14.34 9.20
C ALA A 53 -0.62 12.95 9.66
N GLN A 54 -1.28 12.18 8.79
CA GLN A 54 -1.69 10.79 9.09
C GLN A 54 -0.49 9.88 9.36
N LEU A 55 0.55 9.95 8.53
CA LEU A 55 1.77 9.16 8.73
C LEU A 55 2.47 9.51 10.05
N MET A 56 2.56 10.79 10.38
CA MET A 56 3.14 11.21 11.67
C MET A 56 2.26 10.82 12.84
N GLY A 57 0.93 10.92 12.72
CA GLY A 57 -0.02 10.46 13.74
C GLY A 57 0.14 8.97 14.07
N LEU A 58 0.39 8.14 13.05
CA LEU A 58 0.69 6.72 13.22
C LEU A 58 2.06 6.51 13.91
N VAL A 59 3.11 7.19 13.44
CA VAL A 59 4.47 7.06 13.99
C VAL A 59 4.54 7.50 15.46
N ASP A 60 3.91 8.64 15.77
CA ASP A 60 3.87 9.22 17.11
C ASP A 60 2.79 8.57 18.00
N LYS A 61 1.98 7.66 17.42
CA LYS A 61 0.86 6.97 18.11
C LYS A 61 -0.18 7.93 18.69
N THR A 62 -0.39 9.06 18.01
CA THR A 62 -1.38 10.08 18.40
C THR A 62 -2.71 9.89 17.68
N ASP A 63 -2.75 9.09 16.63
CA ASP A 63 -3.95 8.73 15.88
C ASP A 63 -4.42 7.33 16.31
N GLU A 64 -5.37 7.27 17.26
CA GLU A 64 -5.89 6.02 17.78
C GLU A 64 -6.61 5.19 16.70
N GLU A 65 -7.30 5.82 15.75
CA GLU A 65 -7.98 5.13 14.68
C GLU A 65 -6.97 4.42 13.77
N ALA A 66 -5.90 5.10 13.37
CA ALA A 66 -4.85 4.51 12.55
C ALA A 66 -4.11 3.37 13.28
N VAL A 67 -3.84 3.52 14.58
CA VAL A 67 -3.12 2.51 15.39
C VAL A 67 -3.97 1.27 15.63
N THR A 68 -5.29 1.41 15.72
CA THR A 68 -6.24 0.33 16.03
C THR A 68 -7.01 -0.17 14.81
N GLU A 69 -6.68 0.27 13.61
CA GLU A 69 -7.38 -0.05 12.36
C GLU A 69 -7.62 -1.57 12.20
N ASN A 70 -6.66 -2.38 12.61
CA ASN A 70 -6.81 -3.82 12.64
C ASN A 70 -6.71 -4.36 14.07
N ALA A 71 -7.86 -4.71 14.64
CA ALA A 71 -7.96 -5.25 16.01
C ALA A 71 -7.19 -6.56 16.25
N ASN A 72 -6.81 -7.27 15.18
CA ASN A 72 -6.07 -8.53 15.26
C ASN A 72 -4.54 -8.34 15.21
N LYS A 73 -4.07 -7.10 15.04
CA LYS A 73 -2.64 -6.80 14.87
C LYS A 73 -2.19 -5.74 15.88
N ASP A 74 -1.01 -5.96 16.46
CA ASP A 74 -0.37 -5.01 17.37
C ASP A 74 0.50 -4.02 16.58
N ALA A 75 0.12 -2.76 16.56
CA ALA A 75 0.86 -1.68 15.89
C ALA A 75 2.28 -1.44 16.44
N ASN A 76 2.63 -2.01 17.60
CA ASN A 76 3.99 -1.93 18.13
C ASN A 76 4.97 -2.87 17.42
N VAL A 77 4.46 -3.86 16.69
CA VAL A 77 5.28 -4.83 15.96
C VAL A 77 5.69 -4.21 14.61
N PHE A 78 6.97 -4.21 14.32
CA PHE A 78 7.52 -3.56 13.11
C PHE A 78 6.83 -3.92 11.79
N PRO A 79 6.53 -5.21 11.48
CA PRO A 79 5.80 -5.53 10.26
C PRO A 79 4.41 -4.90 10.20
N VAL A 80 3.70 -4.87 11.32
CA VAL A 80 2.35 -4.26 11.41
C VAL A 80 2.42 -2.76 11.20
N MET A 81 3.37 -2.08 11.84
CA MET A 81 3.57 -0.64 11.64
C MET A 81 3.82 -0.32 10.15
N ARG A 82 4.63 -1.14 9.49
CA ARG A 82 4.90 -1.00 8.06
C ARG A 82 3.64 -1.20 7.21
N ASP A 83 2.81 -2.19 7.56
CA ASP A 83 1.54 -2.46 6.88
C ASP A 83 0.56 -1.29 7.04
N LEU A 84 0.45 -0.73 8.25
CA LEU A 84 -0.41 0.42 8.51
C LEU A 84 0.06 1.67 7.73
N MET A 85 1.38 1.92 7.67
CA MET A 85 1.93 3.00 6.84
C MET A 85 1.61 2.79 5.35
N ALA A 86 1.75 1.56 4.86
CA ALA A 86 1.41 1.21 3.49
C ALA A 86 -0.10 1.41 3.22
N GLY A 87 -0.97 1.05 4.16
CA GLY A 87 -2.41 1.26 4.08
C GLY A 87 -2.79 2.73 3.95
N ILE A 88 -2.21 3.62 4.76
CA ILE A 88 -2.44 5.07 4.68
C ILE A 88 -2.07 5.60 3.28
N VAL A 89 -0.90 5.21 2.76
CA VAL A 89 -0.46 5.61 1.42
C VAL A 89 -1.38 5.05 0.34
N SER A 90 -1.75 3.77 0.44
CA SER A 90 -2.61 3.09 -0.50
C SER A 90 -3.99 3.76 -0.60
N LYS A 91 -4.65 4.03 0.52
CA LYS A 91 -5.93 4.75 0.58
C LYS A 91 -5.85 6.12 -0.10
N GLN A 92 -4.76 6.85 0.12
CA GLN A 92 -4.57 8.18 -0.49
C GLN A 92 -4.56 8.12 -2.02
N PHE A 93 -3.97 7.07 -2.60
CA PHE A 93 -3.80 6.93 -4.04
C PHE A 93 -4.84 6.03 -4.71
N ALA A 94 -5.58 5.23 -3.95
CA ALA A 94 -6.54 4.26 -4.49
C ALA A 94 -7.54 4.88 -5.46
N GLY A 95 -8.02 6.08 -5.16
CA GLY A 95 -8.96 6.80 -6.03
C GLY A 95 -8.44 7.12 -7.44
N ASN A 96 -7.12 7.05 -7.66
CA ASN A 96 -6.52 7.26 -8.98
C ASN A 96 -6.61 6.01 -9.88
N PHE A 97 -6.90 4.85 -9.29
CA PHE A 97 -6.99 3.56 -9.98
C PHE A 97 -8.42 3.06 -10.15
N LEU A 98 -9.36 3.67 -9.41
CA LEU A 98 -10.78 3.35 -9.54
C LEU A 98 -11.44 4.22 -10.61
N ASP A 99 -12.36 3.63 -11.37
CA ASP A 99 -13.25 4.40 -12.21
C ASP A 99 -14.02 5.42 -11.37
N LYS A 100 -14.26 6.60 -11.95
CA LYS A 100 -14.87 7.73 -11.23
C LYS A 100 -16.18 7.36 -10.57
N ASP A 101 -17.00 6.58 -11.27
CA ASP A 101 -18.34 6.19 -10.78
C ASP A 101 -18.22 5.20 -9.60
N VAL A 102 -17.27 4.28 -9.65
CA VAL A 102 -16.98 3.33 -8.56
C VAL A 102 -16.47 4.07 -7.33
N ARG A 103 -15.56 5.01 -7.52
CA ARG A 103 -15.05 5.86 -6.44
C ARG A 103 -16.17 6.67 -5.81
N GLN A 104 -17.00 7.33 -6.61
CA GLN A 104 -18.11 8.13 -6.12
C GLN A 104 -19.12 7.27 -5.33
N ALA A 105 -19.45 6.08 -5.83
CA ALA A 105 -20.34 5.16 -5.16
C ALA A 105 -19.77 4.63 -3.82
N HIS A 106 -18.46 4.43 -3.74
CA HIS A 106 -17.79 4.10 -2.47
C HIS A 106 -17.82 5.27 -1.48
N GLU A 107 -17.49 6.48 -1.92
CA GLU A 107 -17.48 7.69 -1.09
C GLU A 107 -18.90 8.08 -0.59
N SER A 108 -19.95 7.81 -1.40
CA SER A 108 -21.34 8.04 -1.00
C SER A 108 -21.92 6.93 -0.11
N GLY A 109 -21.26 5.79 0.00
CA GLY A 109 -21.73 4.62 0.75
C GLY A 109 -22.71 3.74 -0.02
N ASP A 110 -22.92 3.96 -1.32
CA ASP A 110 -23.78 3.12 -2.17
C ASP A 110 -23.17 1.74 -2.42
N LEU A 111 -21.84 1.64 -2.41
CA LEU A 111 -21.11 0.39 -2.41
C LEU A 111 -19.90 0.47 -1.47
N HIS A 112 -19.47 -0.68 -0.98
CA HIS A 112 -18.23 -0.80 -0.24
C HIS A 112 -17.18 -1.51 -1.10
N TYR A 113 -16.13 -0.77 -1.50
CA TYR A 113 -14.95 -1.37 -2.14
C TYR A 113 -14.05 -1.90 -1.03
N HIS A 114 -14.02 -3.23 -0.89
CA HIS A 114 -13.33 -3.91 0.20
C HIS A 114 -11.81 -3.81 0.06
N ASP A 115 -11.10 -3.69 1.18
CA ASP A 115 -9.63 -3.67 1.25
C ASP A 115 -8.99 -2.57 0.37
N LEU A 116 -9.57 -1.37 0.36
CA LEU A 116 -9.07 -0.24 -0.43
C LEU A 116 -7.65 0.21 -0.02
N ASP A 117 -7.23 -0.16 1.17
CA ASP A 117 -5.88 0.04 1.70
C ASP A 117 -4.82 -0.87 1.05
N TYR A 118 -5.24 -1.93 0.35
CA TYR A 118 -4.34 -2.83 -0.40
C TYR A 118 -4.68 -2.88 -1.90
N SER A 119 -5.95 -3.02 -2.22
CA SER A 119 -6.48 -2.99 -3.58
C SER A 119 -6.72 -1.53 -4.01
N PRO A 120 -6.50 -1.15 -5.25
CA PRO A 120 -6.17 -1.98 -6.42
C PRO A 120 -4.68 -2.15 -6.70
N PHE A 121 -3.79 -1.79 -5.80
CA PHE A 121 -2.34 -1.81 -6.05
C PHE A 121 -1.76 -3.22 -6.12
N LEU A 122 -2.25 -4.10 -5.26
CA LEU A 122 -1.79 -5.48 -5.18
C LEU A 122 -2.99 -6.42 -5.19
N PRO A 123 -2.92 -7.55 -5.92
CA PRO A 123 -3.88 -8.62 -5.75
C PRO A 123 -3.77 -9.12 -4.30
N PHE A 124 -4.86 -9.01 -3.57
CA PHE A 124 -4.90 -9.30 -2.16
C PHE A 124 -6.09 -10.20 -1.82
N THR A 125 -5.85 -11.21 -0.99
CA THR A 125 -6.90 -12.08 -0.46
C THR A 125 -7.06 -11.82 1.02
N ASN A 126 -8.22 -11.31 1.43
CA ASN A 126 -8.51 -11.02 2.83
C ASN A 126 -8.51 -12.33 3.65
N CYS A 127 -9.26 -13.34 3.19
CA CYS A 127 -9.36 -14.65 3.85
C CYS A 127 -8.92 -15.77 2.91
N CYS A 128 -8.45 -16.87 3.48
CA CYS A 128 -7.94 -18.00 2.71
C CYS A 128 -8.44 -19.34 3.24
N LEU A 129 -8.74 -20.24 2.31
CA LEU A 129 -8.94 -21.65 2.58
C LEU A 129 -7.66 -22.40 2.19
N VAL A 130 -7.02 -23.06 3.16
CA VAL A 130 -5.77 -23.80 2.93
C VAL A 130 -6.11 -25.27 2.73
N ASP A 131 -5.80 -25.83 1.56
CA ASP A 131 -5.85 -27.28 1.30
C ASP A 131 -4.64 -27.98 1.93
N LEU A 132 -4.65 -28.09 3.26
CA LEU A 132 -3.57 -28.69 4.01
C LEU A 132 -3.33 -30.14 3.61
N LYS A 133 -4.39 -30.91 3.35
CA LYS A 133 -4.30 -32.29 2.93
C LYS A 133 -3.52 -32.44 1.63
N GLY A 134 -3.92 -31.72 0.59
CA GLY A 134 -3.25 -31.77 -0.71
C GLY A 134 -1.79 -31.30 -0.61
N MET A 135 -1.51 -30.28 0.19
CA MET A 135 -0.14 -29.78 0.41
C MET A 135 0.76 -30.82 1.09
N LEU A 136 0.28 -31.52 2.09
CA LEU A 136 1.05 -32.55 2.80
C LEU A 136 1.17 -33.82 1.99
N GLU A 137 0.17 -34.23 1.20
CA GLU A 137 0.21 -35.42 0.35
C GLU A 137 1.16 -35.26 -0.84
N HIS A 138 1.15 -34.11 -1.49
CA HIS A 138 1.87 -33.93 -2.77
C HIS A 138 3.11 -33.05 -2.67
N GLY A 139 3.34 -32.40 -1.50
CA GLY A 139 4.32 -31.36 -1.38
C GLY A 139 3.82 -30.05 -2.03
N PHE A 140 4.58 -28.98 -1.87
CA PHE A 140 4.24 -27.66 -2.40
C PHE A 140 5.49 -26.77 -2.51
N HIS A 141 5.34 -25.62 -3.15
CA HIS A 141 6.37 -24.59 -3.19
C HIS A 141 6.06 -23.45 -2.23
N LEU A 142 7.06 -23.06 -1.45
CA LEU A 142 7.02 -21.89 -0.58
C LEU A 142 8.12 -20.91 -1.00
N GLY A 143 7.76 -19.88 -1.73
CA GLY A 143 8.74 -19.01 -2.38
C GLY A 143 9.63 -19.79 -3.33
N ASN A 144 10.94 -19.81 -3.08
CA ASN A 144 11.93 -20.55 -3.87
C ASN A 144 12.21 -21.98 -3.35
N ALA A 145 11.58 -22.38 -2.25
CA ALA A 145 11.79 -23.68 -1.63
C ALA A 145 10.72 -24.68 -2.04
N GLY A 146 11.13 -25.88 -2.50
CA GLY A 146 10.26 -27.03 -2.64
C GLY A 146 10.14 -27.76 -1.31
N ILE A 147 8.91 -28.00 -0.85
CA ILE A 147 8.62 -28.75 0.37
C ILE A 147 8.06 -30.10 -0.05
N GLU A 148 8.78 -31.15 0.29
CA GLU A 148 8.34 -32.52 0.02
C GLU A 148 7.27 -32.98 1.01
N SER A 149 6.53 -34.04 0.62
CA SER A 149 5.57 -34.71 1.50
C SER A 149 6.26 -35.19 2.80
N PRO A 150 5.74 -34.86 3.99
CA PRO A 150 6.33 -35.27 5.26
C PRO A 150 6.24 -36.77 5.47
N LYS A 151 7.30 -37.39 6.00
CA LYS A 151 7.39 -38.84 6.26
C LYS A 151 7.07 -39.21 7.71
N SER A 152 6.73 -38.22 8.56
CA SER A 152 6.36 -38.51 9.94
C SER A 152 5.38 -37.43 10.44
N VAL A 153 4.60 -37.76 11.45
CA VAL A 153 3.64 -36.84 12.09
C VAL A 153 4.33 -35.61 12.63
N GLY A 154 5.50 -35.77 13.25
CA GLY A 154 6.26 -34.62 13.79
C GLY A 154 6.66 -33.63 12.70
N VAL A 155 7.11 -34.11 11.54
CA VAL A 155 7.43 -33.26 10.39
C VAL A 155 6.17 -32.65 9.79
N ALA A 156 5.07 -33.42 9.70
CA ALA A 156 3.79 -32.89 9.22
C ALA A 156 3.28 -31.73 10.11
N CYS A 157 3.35 -31.87 11.42
CA CYS A 157 3.00 -30.79 12.34
C CYS A 157 3.89 -29.54 12.19
N ALA A 158 5.20 -29.74 12.04
CA ALA A 158 6.13 -28.62 11.84
C ALA A 158 5.87 -27.89 10.53
N VAL A 159 5.65 -28.63 9.43
CA VAL A 159 5.31 -28.07 8.12
C VAL A 159 3.95 -27.34 8.17
N THR A 160 2.96 -27.92 8.85
CA THR A 160 1.65 -27.28 9.05
C THR A 160 1.78 -25.95 9.78
N ALA A 161 2.57 -25.88 10.85
CA ALA A 161 2.81 -24.65 11.56
C ALA A 161 3.48 -23.58 10.68
N GLN A 162 4.42 -23.98 9.82
CA GLN A 162 5.06 -23.08 8.84
C GLN A 162 4.07 -22.56 7.79
N ILE A 163 3.20 -23.44 7.26
CA ILE A 163 2.14 -23.05 6.32
C ILE A 163 1.24 -22.00 6.97
N ILE A 164 0.75 -22.26 8.18
CA ILE A 164 -0.14 -21.34 8.89
C ILE A 164 0.56 -19.98 9.12
N ALA A 165 1.80 -20.00 9.61
CA ALA A 165 2.56 -18.77 9.85
C ALA A 165 2.79 -17.99 8.55
N GLN A 166 3.13 -18.64 7.46
CA GLN A 166 3.34 -18.01 6.16
C GLN A 166 2.05 -17.43 5.61
N VAL A 167 0.95 -18.17 5.62
CA VAL A 167 -0.36 -17.69 5.18
C VAL A 167 -0.80 -16.49 6.02
N ALA A 168 -0.69 -16.59 7.34
CA ALA A 168 -1.04 -15.48 8.24
C ALA A 168 -0.22 -14.22 8.01
N SER A 169 1.04 -14.36 7.53
CA SER A 169 1.88 -13.19 7.20
C SER A 169 1.47 -12.49 5.90
N HIS A 170 0.70 -13.16 5.03
CA HIS A 170 0.24 -12.62 3.74
C HIS A 170 -1.22 -12.21 3.74
N GLN A 171 -1.93 -12.40 4.84
CA GLN A 171 -3.35 -12.16 4.93
C GLN A 171 -3.71 -11.10 5.94
N TYR A 172 -4.79 -10.40 5.63
CA TYR A 172 -5.39 -9.42 6.51
C TYR A 172 -6.47 -10.02 7.41
N GLY A 173 -7.17 -11.05 6.92
CA GLY A 173 -8.26 -11.73 7.60
C GLY A 173 -7.93 -13.14 8.08
N GLY A 174 -8.94 -14.00 8.11
CA GLY A 174 -8.87 -15.34 8.66
C GLY A 174 -8.26 -16.38 7.73
N THR A 175 -7.61 -17.38 8.33
CA THR A 175 -7.16 -18.59 7.65
C THR A 175 -8.00 -19.79 8.12
N THR A 176 -8.55 -20.55 7.19
CA THR A 176 -9.35 -21.74 7.48
C THR A 176 -8.75 -22.97 6.83
N ILE A 177 -8.68 -24.07 7.58
CA ILE A 177 -8.26 -25.38 7.07
C ILE A 177 -9.49 -26.29 7.07
N PRO A 178 -10.17 -26.44 5.92
CA PRO A 178 -11.47 -27.12 5.86
C PRO A 178 -11.41 -28.65 5.98
N ASN A 179 -10.23 -29.25 5.82
CA ASN A 179 -10.04 -30.70 5.78
C ASN A 179 -9.03 -31.23 6.80
N ILE A 180 -8.96 -30.57 7.96
CA ILE A 180 -7.98 -30.95 8.99
C ILE A 180 -8.23 -32.34 9.57
N ASP A 181 -9.48 -32.76 9.63
CA ASP A 181 -9.92 -34.10 10.06
C ASP A 181 -9.50 -35.23 9.12
N GLN A 182 -9.12 -34.88 7.89
CA GLN A 182 -8.64 -35.82 6.87
C GLN A 182 -7.13 -35.82 6.69
N THR A 183 -6.45 -34.94 7.45
CA THR A 183 -5.02 -34.62 7.22
C THR A 183 -4.10 -35.28 8.25
N LEU A 184 -4.61 -35.61 9.44
CA LEU A 184 -3.85 -36.14 10.58
C LEU A 184 -4.35 -37.52 10.99
#